data_42f9fb8dec45614ffb6a5a51f530d091
#
_entry.id   42f9fb8dec45614ffb6a5a51f530d091
#
_cell.length_a   1.000
_cell.length_b   1.000
_cell.length_c   1.000
_cell.angle_alpha   90.00
_cell.angle_beta   90.00
_cell.angle_gamma   90.00
#
_symmetry.space_group_name_H-M   'P 1'
#
loop_
_entity.id
_entity.type
_entity.pdbx_description
1 polymer ?
#
loop_
_entity_poly.entity_id
_entity_poly.type
_entity_poly.pdbx_seq_one_letter_code
_entity_poly.pdbx_strand_id
1 'polypeptide(L)'
;MSRLRLRGYEAPYFISYTLRETESHDVIGKLGAVFTKNHDRQRAVHVEVRVGSYEFDNTSADGSDGNADLNLSLSEVSKDAPLDDNLEALRGTLWLITDQKYKAALAAYASKRARGVRDVEPEDKLPSFSKEAPQHLILPPPAFVVDTPGMVDSVRQ
;
A
#
# COMPACT_ATOMS: atom_id res chain seq x y z
N MET A 1 18.77 8.72 8.89
CA MET A 1 18.08 7.83 7.94
C MET A 1 19.13 6.95 7.26
N SER A 2 19.08 5.64 7.47
CA SER A 2 19.90 4.67 6.73
C SER A 2 19.50 4.79 5.25
N ARG A 3 20.46 5.03 4.37
CA ARG A 3 20.16 5.15 2.93
C ARG A 3 19.76 3.76 2.41
N LEU A 4 18.49 3.61 2.05
CA LEU A 4 18.00 2.40 1.40
C LEU A 4 18.67 2.29 0.03
N ARG A 5 19.78 1.57 -0.05
CA ARG A 5 20.53 1.35 -1.27
C ARG A 5 21.30 0.05 -1.18
N LEU A 6 21.04 -0.86 -2.08
CA LEU A 6 21.87 -2.05 -2.29
C LEU A 6 23.12 -1.64 -3.09
N ARG A 7 24.29 -2.15 -2.69
CA ARG A 7 25.55 -1.83 -3.34
C ARG A 7 25.53 -2.30 -4.80
N GLY A 8 25.75 -1.39 -5.75
CA GLY A 8 25.70 -1.70 -7.18
C GLY A 8 24.33 -1.56 -7.84
N TYR A 9 23.29 -1.17 -7.06
CA TYR A 9 21.94 -0.94 -7.59
C TYR A 9 21.52 0.52 -7.44
N GLU A 10 20.52 0.92 -8.23
CA GLU A 10 19.96 2.27 -8.16
C GLU A 10 19.20 2.49 -6.86
N ALA A 11 19.32 3.70 -6.30
CA ALA A 11 18.51 4.09 -5.15
C ALA A 11 17.06 4.40 -5.59
N PRO A 12 16.06 4.17 -4.74
CA PRO A 12 14.72 4.62 -5.04
C PRO A 12 14.69 6.16 -5.13
N TYR A 13 13.97 6.68 -6.13
CA TYR A 13 13.73 8.12 -6.27
C TYR A 13 12.43 8.56 -5.59
N PHE A 14 11.51 7.61 -5.37
CA PHE A 14 10.24 7.84 -4.69
C PHE A 14 9.89 6.69 -3.76
N ILE A 15 9.42 7.02 -2.57
CA ILE A 15 8.87 6.06 -1.61
C ILE A 15 7.65 6.69 -0.97
N SER A 16 6.51 6.01 -0.99
CA SER A 16 5.33 6.42 -0.24
C SER A 16 4.93 5.38 0.79
N TYR A 17 4.34 5.87 1.87
CA TYR A 17 3.79 5.07 2.96
C TYR A 17 2.35 5.47 3.19
N THR A 18 1.45 4.50 3.13
CA THR A 18 0.06 4.68 3.53
C THR A 18 -0.21 3.80 4.73
N LEU A 19 -0.59 4.41 5.84
CA LEU A 19 -1.07 3.72 7.03
C LEU A 19 -2.57 3.92 7.11
N ARG A 20 -3.33 2.84 7.13
CA ARG A 20 -4.79 2.86 7.25
C ARG A 20 -5.18 2.10 8.50
N GLU A 21 -5.99 2.74 9.34
CA GLU A 21 -6.66 2.10 10.45
C GLU A 21 -8.15 2.04 10.15
N THR A 22 -8.73 0.87 10.34
CA THR A 22 -10.14 0.61 10.11
C THR A 22 -10.71 0.02 11.39
N GLU A 23 -11.84 0.55 11.83
CA GLU A 23 -12.62 0.05 12.93
C GLU A 23 -14.02 -0.30 12.41
N SER A 24 -14.51 -1.48 12.73
CA SER A 24 -15.84 -1.97 12.32
C SER A 24 -16.62 -2.53 13.48
N HIS A 25 -17.91 -2.28 13.48
CA HIS A 25 -18.88 -2.88 14.38
C HIS A 25 -19.96 -3.57 13.57
N ASP A 26 -20.15 -4.86 13.79
CA ASP A 26 -21.14 -5.67 13.07
C ASP A 26 -22.12 -6.28 14.04
N VAL A 27 -23.41 -6.14 13.75
CA VAL A 27 -24.49 -6.81 14.45
C VAL A 27 -25.29 -7.64 13.46
N ILE A 28 -25.30 -8.95 13.66
CA ILE A 28 -26.03 -9.89 12.79
C ILE A 28 -27.13 -10.54 13.60
N GLY A 29 -28.36 -10.52 13.06
CA GLY A 29 -29.49 -11.19 13.67
C GLY A 29 -30.43 -11.81 12.66
N LYS A 30 -31.31 -12.70 13.16
CA LYS A 30 -32.32 -13.40 12.37
C LYS A 30 -33.48 -13.73 13.27
N LEU A 31 -34.72 -13.54 12.77
CA LEU A 31 -35.95 -13.87 13.48
C LEU A 31 -36.04 -13.25 14.89
N GLY A 32 -35.65 -11.99 15.03
CA GLY A 32 -35.67 -11.25 16.27
C GLY A 32 -34.57 -11.59 17.27
N ALA A 33 -33.66 -12.51 16.93
CA ALA A 33 -32.55 -12.90 17.78
C ALA A 33 -31.22 -12.37 17.24
N VAL A 34 -30.37 -11.84 18.11
CA VAL A 34 -28.99 -11.41 17.74
C VAL A 34 -28.07 -12.61 17.83
N PHE A 35 -27.42 -12.95 16.74
CA PHE A 35 -26.47 -14.06 16.63
C PHE A 35 -25.04 -13.64 16.94
N THR A 36 -24.64 -12.46 16.42
CA THR A 36 -23.26 -12.04 16.50
C THR A 36 -23.19 -10.54 16.73
N LYS A 37 -22.25 -10.14 17.56
CA LYS A 37 -21.78 -8.77 17.73
C LYS A 37 -20.27 -8.81 17.60
N ASN A 38 -19.74 -8.21 16.56
CA ASN A 38 -18.30 -8.09 16.35
C ASN A 38 -17.88 -6.64 16.48
N HIS A 39 -16.72 -6.46 17.07
CA HIS A 39 -15.96 -5.24 17.01
C HIS A 39 -14.55 -5.63 16.56
N ASP A 40 -14.16 -5.15 15.42
CA ASP A 40 -12.85 -5.40 14.84
C ASP A 40 -12.10 -4.09 14.57
N ARG A 41 -10.81 -4.14 14.80
CA ARG A 41 -9.90 -3.03 14.52
C ARG A 41 -8.68 -3.56 13.82
N GLN A 42 -8.40 -3.02 12.66
CA GLN A 42 -7.28 -3.43 11.82
C GLN A 42 -6.44 -2.22 11.44
N ARG A 43 -5.13 -2.40 11.45
CA ARG A 43 -4.19 -1.41 10.94
C ARG A 43 -3.38 -2.04 9.80
N ALA A 44 -3.43 -1.43 8.63
CA ALA A 44 -2.75 -1.92 7.45
C ALA A 44 -1.74 -0.88 6.94
N VAL A 45 -0.60 -1.36 6.46
CA VAL A 45 0.45 -0.54 5.84
C VAL A 45 0.59 -0.92 4.39
N HIS A 46 0.56 0.08 3.52
CA HIS A 46 0.94 -0.04 2.12
C HIS A 46 2.21 0.78 1.87
N VAL A 47 3.16 0.19 1.13
CA VAL A 47 4.42 0.85 0.77
C VAL A 47 4.60 0.75 -0.73
N GLU A 48 4.80 1.89 -1.37
CA GLU A 48 5.18 1.98 -2.77
C GLU A 48 6.64 2.43 -2.88
N VAL A 49 7.40 1.77 -3.75
CA VAL A 49 8.81 2.11 -4.01
C VAL A 49 9.00 2.20 -5.52
N ARG A 50 9.56 3.32 -5.97
CA ARG A 50 9.91 3.55 -7.37
C ARG A 50 11.40 3.70 -7.56
N VAL A 51 11.92 3.00 -8.57
CA VAL A 51 13.33 2.95 -8.95
C VAL A 51 13.46 3.38 -10.41
N GLY A 52 14.51 4.13 -10.72
CA GLY A 52 14.75 4.72 -12.04
C GLY A 52 14.61 6.23 -12.02
N SER A 53 13.76 6.78 -12.87
CA SER A 53 13.47 8.22 -12.93
C SER A 53 11.98 8.48 -13.14
N TYR A 54 11.58 9.76 -13.12
CA TYR A 54 10.21 10.17 -13.44
C TYR A 54 9.80 9.80 -14.87
N GLU A 55 10.74 9.81 -15.81
CA GLU A 55 10.52 9.48 -17.21
C GLU A 55 10.42 7.97 -17.45
N PHE A 56 11.21 7.19 -16.68
CA PHE A 56 11.28 5.75 -16.85
C PHE A 56 11.58 5.06 -15.51
N ASP A 57 10.61 4.35 -14.99
CA ASP A 57 10.70 3.64 -13.71
C ASP A 57 10.25 2.17 -13.81
N ASN A 58 10.09 1.52 -12.66
CA ASN A 58 9.69 0.12 -12.55
C ASN A 58 8.20 -0.15 -12.79
N THR A 59 7.36 0.87 -13.00
CA THR A 59 5.93 0.67 -13.26
C THR A 59 5.68 0.28 -14.71
N SER A 60 4.68 -0.56 -14.95
CA SER A 60 4.25 -0.96 -16.30
C SER A 60 3.18 -0.01 -16.83
N ALA A 61 3.21 0.27 -18.14
CA ALA A 61 2.24 1.15 -18.79
C ALA A 61 0.80 0.58 -18.78
N ASP A 62 0.66 -0.73 -18.67
CA ASP A 62 -0.61 -1.45 -18.62
C ASP A 62 -1.16 -1.64 -17.19
N GLY A 63 -0.50 -1.03 -16.19
CA GLY A 63 -0.87 -1.20 -14.78
C GLY A 63 -0.56 -2.59 -14.23
N SER A 64 -0.07 -3.51 -15.05
CA SER A 64 0.49 -4.76 -14.60
C SER A 64 1.91 -4.47 -14.10
N ASP A 65 2.10 -4.44 -12.80
CA ASP A 65 3.44 -4.55 -12.23
C ASP A 65 4.04 -5.85 -12.78
N GLY A 66 5.07 -5.78 -13.61
CA GLY A 66 5.60 -6.86 -14.47
C GLY A 66 5.96 -8.20 -13.81
N ASN A 67 5.22 -8.59 -12.78
CA ASN A 67 5.25 -9.83 -12.03
C ASN A 67 3.95 -10.65 -12.17
N ALA A 68 3.31 -10.62 -13.33
CA ALA A 68 2.16 -11.49 -13.60
C ALA A 68 2.46 -12.99 -13.39
N ASP A 69 3.74 -13.39 -13.40
CA ASP A 69 4.15 -14.79 -13.20
C ASP A 69 4.52 -15.16 -11.76
N LEU A 70 4.72 -14.19 -10.91
CA LEU A 70 4.85 -14.44 -9.48
C LEU A 70 3.57 -13.95 -8.81
N ASN A 71 2.62 -14.76 -8.64
CA ASN A 71 1.31 -14.64 -7.99
C ASN A 71 1.25 -13.76 -6.70
N LEU A 72 2.02 -12.71 -6.71
CA LEU A 72 2.14 -11.61 -5.78
C LEU A 72 1.70 -10.36 -6.54
N SER A 73 0.39 -10.11 -6.54
CA SER A 73 -0.17 -8.78 -6.78
C SER A 73 0.45 -7.84 -5.73
N LEU A 74 1.67 -7.39 -6.02
CA LEU A 74 2.45 -6.53 -5.11
C LEU A 74 1.86 -5.11 -5.03
N SER A 75 0.90 -4.80 -5.91
CA SER A 75 0.19 -3.52 -5.90
C SER A 75 -0.74 -3.37 -4.70
N GLU A 76 -1.19 -4.48 -4.08
CA GLU A 76 -2.18 -4.45 -3.01
C GLU A 76 -1.80 -5.21 -1.73
N VAL A 77 -0.55 -5.59 -1.56
CA VAL A 77 -0.16 -6.19 -0.27
C VAL A 77 -0.02 -5.09 0.78
N SER A 78 -1.16 -4.67 1.31
CA SER A 78 -1.18 -4.09 2.64
C SER A 78 -0.87 -5.22 3.61
N LYS A 79 0.15 -5.04 4.44
CA LYS A 79 0.43 -5.94 5.55
C LYS A 79 -0.17 -5.39 6.82
N ASP A 80 -0.63 -6.28 7.67
CA ASP A 80 -1.08 -5.92 9.00
C ASP A 80 0.06 -5.27 9.77
N ALA A 81 -0.25 -4.17 10.42
CA ALA A 81 0.64 -3.45 11.30
C ALA A 81 0.19 -3.59 12.75
N PRO A 82 1.10 -3.48 13.73
CA PRO A 82 0.74 -3.49 15.14
C PRO A 82 -0.34 -2.48 15.46
N LEU A 83 -1.37 -2.90 16.19
CA LEU A 83 -2.47 -2.06 16.65
C LEU A 83 -2.09 -1.22 17.88
N ASP A 84 -1.13 -1.69 18.66
CA ASP A 84 -0.52 -0.91 19.71
C ASP A 84 0.32 0.23 19.10
N ASP A 85 0.40 1.35 19.78
CA ASP A 85 1.18 2.51 19.33
C ASP A 85 2.69 2.33 19.62
N ASN A 86 3.19 1.12 19.47
CA ASN A 86 4.59 0.79 19.60
C ASN A 86 5.35 1.21 18.34
N LEU A 87 6.03 2.35 18.43
CA LEU A 87 6.78 2.94 17.32
C LEU A 87 7.90 2.02 16.80
N GLU A 88 8.55 1.25 17.66
CA GLU A 88 9.64 0.35 17.23
C GLU A 88 9.09 -0.83 16.42
N ALA A 89 7.96 -1.41 16.85
CA ALA A 89 7.28 -2.46 16.11
C ALA A 89 6.79 -1.96 14.74
N LEU A 90 6.18 -0.75 14.70
CA LEU A 90 5.77 -0.13 13.45
C LEU A 90 6.95 0.17 12.51
N ARG A 91 8.05 0.69 13.05
CA ARG A 91 9.29 0.93 12.26
C ARG A 91 9.86 -0.35 11.70
N GLY A 92 9.87 -1.43 12.48
CA GLY A 92 10.30 -2.76 12.03
C GLY A 92 9.45 -3.28 10.88
N THR A 93 8.12 -3.16 10.99
CA THR A 93 7.16 -3.53 9.94
C THR A 93 7.40 -2.70 8.67
N LEU A 94 7.48 -1.38 8.78
CA LEU A 94 7.76 -0.48 7.66
C LEU A 94 9.08 -0.80 6.97
N TRP A 95 10.14 -1.05 7.77
CA TRP A 95 11.45 -1.39 7.23
C TRP A 95 11.40 -2.69 6.41
N LEU A 96 10.78 -3.74 6.95
CA LEU A 96 10.66 -5.03 6.30
C LEU A 96 9.91 -4.92 4.96
N ILE A 97 8.75 -4.24 4.96
CA ILE A 97 7.96 -4.06 3.75
C ILE A 97 8.71 -3.22 2.72
N THR A 98 9.39 -2.15 3.17
CA THR A 98 10.16 -1.29 2.27
C THR A 98 11.31 -2.05 1.61
N ASP A 99 12.03 -2.91 2.35
CA ASP A 99 13.09 -3.75 1.80
C ASP A 99 12.55 -4.71 0.74
N GLN A 100 11.43 -5.37 1.02
CA GLN A 100 10.78 -6.28 0.06
C GLN A 100 10.32 -5.54 -1.20
N LYS A 101 9.66 -4.40 -1.05
CA LYS A 101 9.17 -3.58 -2.18
C LYS A 101 10.32 -3.01 -3.01
N TYR A 102 11.41 -2.60 -2.37
CA TYR A 102 12.59 -2.12 -3.09
C TYR A 102 13.23 -3.21 -3.95
N LYS A 103 13.39 -4.42 -3.41
CA LYS A 103 13.91 -5.57 -4.17
C LYS A 103 13.01 -5.92 -5.36
N ALA A 104 11.70 -5.91 -5.16
CA ALA A 104 10.73 -6.13 -6.23
C ALA A 104 10.80 -5.03 -7.30
N ALA A 105 10.89 -3.76 -6.90
CA ALA A 105 11.02 -2.63 -7.82
C ALA A 105 12.31 -2.72 -8.66
N LEU A 106 13.43 -3.13 -8.06
CA LEU A 106 14.68 -3.36 -8.81
C LEU A 106 14.53 -4.45 -9.86
N ALA A 107 13.88 -5.58 -9.51
CA ALA A 107 13.64 -6.68 -10.44
C ALA A 107 12.72 -6.25 -11.60
N ALA A 108 11.63 -5.53 -11.31
CA ALA A 108 10.71 -5.00 -12.30
C ALA A 108 11.40 -4.00 -13.24
N TYR A 109 12.20 -3.09 -12.68
CA TYR A 109 12.96 -2.11 -13.45
C TYR A 109 13.96 -2.77 -14.40
N ALA A 110 14.73 -3.77 -13.91
CA ALA A 110 15.66 -4.52 -14.73
C ALA A 110 14.95 -5.28 -15.87
N SER A 111 13.81 -5.89 -15.57
CA SER A 111 12.97 -6.58 -16.55
C SER A 111 12.42 -5.62 -17.62
N LYS A 112 11.93 -4.44 -17.21
CA LYS A 112 11.44 -3.40 -18.12
C LYS A 112 12.56 -2.88 -19.03
N ARG A 113 13.75 -2.63 -18.50
CA ARG A 113 14.93 -2.24 -19.29
C ARG A 113 15.30 -3.32 -20.32
N ALA A 114 15.31 -4.58 -19.93
CA ALA A 114 15.62 -5.68 -20.83
C ALA A 114 14.61 -5.81 -21.98
N ARG A 115 13.33 -5.51 -21.73
CA ARG A 115 12.29 -5.48 -22.78
C ARG A 115 12.42 -4.25 -23.67
N GLY A 116 12.62 -3.06 -23.11
CA GLY A 116 12.75 -1.81 -23.86
C GLY A 116 13.96 -1.78 -24.82
N VAL A 117 14.95 -2.62 -24.63
CA VAL A 117 16.06 -2.81 -25.58
C VAL A 117 15.60 -3.55 -26.86
N ARG A 118 14.46 -4.24 -26.82
CA ARG A 118 13.92 -5.04 -27.94
C ARG A 118 12.84 -4.32 -28.74
N ASP A 119 12.20 -3.33 -28.14
CA ASP A 119 11.06 -2.64 -28.76
C ASP A 119 11.51 -1.34 -29.42
N VAL A 120 11.05 -1.10 -30.64
CA VAL A 120 11.24 0.16 -31.37
C VAL A 120 10.53 1.29 -30.60
N GLU A 121 11.21 2.41 -30.40
CA GLU A 121 10.67 3.54 -29.63
C GLU A 121 9.34 4.06 -30.19
N PRO A 122 8.24 4.11 -29.41
CA PRO A 122 7.07 4.88 -29.79
C PRO A 122 7.41 6.39 -29.70
N GLU A 123 6.93 7.16 -30.68
CA GLU A 123 7.18 8.61 -30.79
C GLU A 123 6.59 9.44 -29.64
N ASP A 124 5.63 8.89 -28.86
CA ASP A 124 4.97 9.55 -27.73
C ASP A 124 5.15 8.78 -26.41
N LYS A 125 6.32 8.90 -25.80
CA LYS A 125 6.54 8.34 -24.45
C LYS A 125 6.02 9.31 -23.37
N LEU A 126 4.91 8.94 -22.74
CA LEU A 126 4.49 9.60 -21.52
C LEU A 126 5.45 9.23 -20.36
N PRO A 127 5.75 10.20 -19.45
CA PRO A 127 6.56 9.90 -18.27
C PRO A 127 5.88 8.84 -17.39
N SER A 128 6.67 8.00 -16.74
CA SER A 128 6.18 6.95 -15.85
C SER A 128 5.52 7.51 -14.59
N PHE A 129 5.88 8.73 -14.17
CA PHE A 129 5.33 9.37 -12.99
C PHE A 129 5.38 10.90 -13.09
N SER A 130 4.35 11.59 -12.58
CA SER A 130 4.32 13.05 -12.51
C SER A 130 5.15 13.57 -11.34
N LYS A 131 5.82 14.70 -11.55
CA LYS A 131 6.55 15.41 -10.49
C LYS A 131 5.69 16.54 -9.96
N GLU A 132 5.07 16.32 -8.82
CA GLU A 132 4.23 17.32 -8.15
C GLU A 132 5.00 18.11 -7.09
N ALA A 133 4.51 19.31 -6.80
CA ALA A 133 5.04 20.09 -5.69
C ALA A 133 4.67 19.41 -4.35
N PRO A 134 5.56 19.45 -3.34
CA PRO A 134 5.25 18.90 -2.03
C PRO A 134 4.00 19.56 -1.43
N GLN A 135 3.07 18.73 -0.96
CA GLN A 135 1.87 19.18 -0.28
C GLN A 135 1.90 18.71 1.18
N HIS A 136 1.37 19.53 2.07
CA HIS A 136 1.25 19.21 3.48
C HIS A 136 -0.17 19.52 3.95
N LEU A 137 -0.92 18.47 4.29
CA LEU A 137 -2.29 18.58 4.78
C LEU A 137 -2.41 17.80 6.09
N ILE A 138 -2.85 18.46 7.15
CA ILE A 138 -3.17 17.83 8.42
C ILE A 138 -4.64 18.07 8.71
N LEU A 139 -5.40 16.99 8.81
CA LEU A 139 -6.80 17.01 9.21
C LEU A 139 -6.94 16.34 10.58
N PRO A 140 -7.85 16.83 11.44
CA PRO A 140 -8.16 16.13 12.67
C PRO A 140 -8.73 14.74 12.33
N PRO A 141 -8.45 13.70 13.13
CA PRO A 141 -9.05 12.40 12.93
C PRO A 141 -10.57 12.50 13.07
N PRO A 142 -11.35 11.87 12.18
CA PRO A 142 -12.81 11.84 12.32
C PRO A 142 -13.17 11.07 13.59
N ALA A 143 -14.20 11.55 14.30
CA ALA A 143 -14.78 10.80 15.40
C ALA A 143 -15.58 9.62 14.84
N PHE A 144 -15.28 8.41 15.29
CA PHE A 144 -16.06 7.21 14.98
C PHE A 144 -16.97 6.93 16.17
N VAL A 145 -18.26 7.25 16.00
CA VAL A 145 -19.27 7.04 17.04
C VAL A 145 -20.28 6.02 16.55
N VAL A 146 -20.40 4.91 17.27
CA VAL A 146 -21.31 3.82 16.93
C VAL A 146 -22.34 3.62 18.01
N ASP A 147 -23.63 3.71 17.64
CA ASP A 147 -24.74 3.34 18.49
C ASP A 147 -25.01 1.82 18.42
N THR A 148 -24.18 1.04 19.12
CA THR A 148 -24.35 -0.41 19.19
C THR A 148 -25.69 -0.85 19.79
N PRO A 149 -26.26 -0.20 20.83
CA PRO A 149 -27.62 -0.50 21.30
C PRO A 149 -28.67 -0.33 20.21
N GLY A 150 -28.67 0.80 19.49
CA GLY A 150 -29.59 1.07 18.39
C GLY A 150 -29.47 0.04 17.24
N MET A 151 -28.25 -0.36 16.90
CA MET A 151 -28.02 -1.44 15.92
C MET A 151 -28.66 -2.76 16.38
N VAL A 152 -28.50 -3.12 17.66
CA VAL A 152 -29.10 -4.32 18.25
C VAL A 152 -30.61 -4.28 18.20
N ASP A 153 -31.20 -3.15 18.54
CA ASP A 153 -32.67 -2.98 18.55
C ASP A 153 -33.24 -3.01 17.12
N SER A 154 -32.54 -2.47 16.15
CA SER A 154 -32.94 -2.55 14.73
C SER A 154 -32.94 -4.00 14.19
N VAL A 155 -32.07 -4.84 14.69
CA VAL A 155 -31.98 -6.25 14.26
C VAL A 155 -33.03 -7.14 14.95
N ARG A 156 -33.63 -6.68 16.07
CA ARG A 156 -34.67 -7.41 16.84
C ARG A 156 -36.09 -7.17 16.32
N GLN A 157 -36.29 -6.19 15.46
CA GLN A 157 -37.57 -5.90 14.79
C GLN A 157 -37.78 -6.81 13.59
#